data_361346ffadd3a5e67123dd1cd242d07a
#
_entry.id   361346ffadd3a5e67123dd1cd242d07a
#
_cell.length_a   1.000
_cell.length_b   1.000
_cell.length_c   1.000
_cell.angle_alpha   90.00
_cell.angle_beta   90.00
_cell.angle_gamma   90.00
#
_symmetry.space_group_name_H-M   'P 1'
#
loop_
_entity.id
_entity.type
_entity.pdbx_description
1 polymer ?
#
loop_
_entity_poly.entity_id
_entity_poly.type
_entity_poly.pdbx_seq_one_letter_code
_entity_poly.pdbx_strand_id
1 'polypeptide(L)'
;MTKADIIESVYEKVGFSKKESAELVELVFDTLKETLETGDKVKISGFGNFQPRYKRARPGRNPQSGQPIEITARRVVKFVPSQVLKADLNDGYVAEDELSAEDEDEGHTAPETDDDGED
;
A
#
# COMPACT_ATOMS: atom_id res chain seq x y z
N MET A 1 -11.76 1.03 -10.52
CA MET A 1 -12.24 2.08 -9.60
C MET A 1 -11.21 3.18 -9.51
N THR A 2 -11.66 4.41 -9.59
CA THR A 2 -10.78 5.57 -9.52
C THR A 2 -11.15 6.40 -8.31
N LYS A 3 -10.35 7.42 -8.02
CA LYS A 3 -10.69 8.34 -6.95
C LYS A 3 -12.04 9.01 -7.23
N ALA A 4 -12.33 9.30 -8.48
CA ALA A 4 -13.63 9.89 -8.84
C ALA A 4 -14.76 8.95 -8.48
N ASP A 5 -14.58 7.66 -8.64
CA ASP A 5 -15.59 6.68 -8.25
C ASP A 5 -15.82 6.67 -6.75
N ILE A 6 -14.75 6.83 -5.99
CA ILE A 6 -14.87 6.90 -4.54
C ILE A 6 -15.65 8.15 -4.14
N ILE A 7 -15.36 9.27 -4.79
CA ILE A 7 -16.07 10.51 -4.50
C ILE A 7 -17.55 10.35 -4.80
N GLU A 8 -17.89 9.72 -5.91
CA GLU A 8 -19.28 9.50 -6.28
C GLU A 8 -19.98 8.63 -5.25
N SER A 9 -19.32 7.58 -4.78
CA SER A 9 -19.88 6.69 -3.79
C SER A 9 -20.14 7.43 -2.48
N VAL A 10 -19.22 8.28 -2.06
CA VAL A 10 -19.40 9.07 -0.84
C VAL A 10 -20.56 10.03 -1.02
N TYR A 11 -20.63 10.67 -2.17
CA TYR A 11 -21.72 11.59 -2.47
C TYR A 11 -23.07 10.89 -2.35
N GLU A 12 -23.20 9.70 -2.91
CA GLU A 12 -24.47 8.99 -2.91
C GLU A 12 -24.86 8.49 -1.54
N LYS A 13 -23.90 8.13 -0.71
CA LYS A 13 -24.22 7.43 0.53
C LYS A 13 -24.23 8.32 1.76
N VAL A 14 -23.58 9.47 1.72
CA VAL A 14 -23.42 10.26 2.92
C VAL A 14 -24.27 11.50 2.93
N GLY A 15 -24.72 11.96 1.78
CA GLY A 15 -25.62 13.10 1.75
C GLY A 15 -24.95 14.46 1.69
N PHE A 16 -23.64 14.50 1.50
CA PHE A 16 -22.95 15.76 1.28
C PHE A 16 -23.14 16.19 -0.17
N SER A 17 -22.82 17.46 -0.44
CA SER A 17 -22.79 17.91 -1.83
C SER A 17 -21.62 17.25 -2.55
N LYS A 18 -21.60 17.32 -3.88
CA LYS A 18 -20.49 16.76 -4.63
C LYS A 18 -19.18 17.44 -4.28
N LYS A 19 -19.22 18.75 -4.09
CA LYS A 19 -18.01 19.48 -3.73
C LYS A 19 -17.50 19.03 -2.38
N GLU A 20 -18.38 18.91 -1.41
CA GLU A 20 -17.98 18.47 -0.07
C GLU A 20 -17.46 17.04 -0.10
N SER A 21 -18.09 16.18 -0.89
CA SER A 21 -17.64 14.80 -1.01
C SER A 21 -16.23 14.73 -1.59
N ALA A 22 -15.97 15.54 -2.62
CA ALA A 22 -14.66 15.59 -3.20
C ALA A 22 -13.61 16.08 -2.21
N GLU A 23 -13.97 17.11 -1.45
CA GLU A 23 -13.04 17.66 -0.46
C GLU A 23 -12.72 16.66 0.64
N LEU A 24 -13.73 15.92 1.08
CA LEU A 24 -13.51 14.91 2.11
C LEU A 24 -12.60 13.79 1.63
N VAL A 25 -12.84 13.30 0.43
CA VAL A 25 -12.01 12.23 -0.12
C VAL A 25 -10.57 12.72 -0.30
N GLU A 26 -10.41 13.94 -0.81
CA GLU A 26 -9.07 14.50 -0.96
C GLU A 26 -8.38 14.63 0.38
N LEU A 27 -9.11 15.06 1.40
CA LEU A 27 -8.54 15.20 2.72
C LEU A 27 -8.03 13.86 3.25
N VAL A 28 -8.81 12.80 3.06
CA VAL A 28 -8.37 11.48 3.50
C VAL A 28 -7.08 11.07 2.82
N PHE A 29 -7.02 11.20 1.50
CA PHE A 29 -5.81 10.78 0.80
C PHE A 29 -4.62 11.69 1.10
N ASP A 30 -4.86 12.97 1.26
CA ASP A 30 -3.77 13.87 1.62
C ASP A 30 -3.21 13.54 2.99
N THR A 31 -4.08 13.21 3.94
CA THR A 31 -3.65 12.83 5.28
C THR A 31 -2.81 11.56 5.24
N LEU A 32 -3.24 10.58 4.44
CA LEU A 32 -2.46 9.35 4.29
C LEU A 32 -1.09 9.64 3.69
N LYS A 33 -1.05 10.46 2.66
CA LYS A 33 0.21 10.79 2.01
C LYS A 33 1.17 11.51 2.95
N GLU A 34 0.65 12.45 3.70
CA GLU A 34 1.49 13.20 4.63
C GLU A 34 2.08 12.30 5.70
N THR A 35 1.27 11.39 6.22
CA THR A 35 1.76 10.47 7.23
C THR A 35 2.85 9.56 6.68
N LEU A 36 2.63 9.04 5.48
CA LEU A 36 3.61 8.15 4.88
C LEU A 36 4.89 8.89 4.53
N GLU A 37 4.80 10.16 4.17
CA GLU A 37 5.98 10.95 3.87
C GLU A 37 6.88 11.12 5.08
N THR A 38 6.31 11.14 6.27
CA THR A 38 7.12 11.24 7.47
C THR A 38 7.76 9.93 7.88
N GLY A 39 7.42 8.85 7.20
CA GLY A 39 7.96 7.54 7.53
C GLY A 39 7.10 6.71 8.46
N ASP A 40 5.93 7.21 8.83
CA ASP A 40 5.04 6.49 9.73
C ASP A 40 4.14 5.56 8.96
N LYS A 41 3.73 4.48 9.61
CA LYS A 41 2.73 3.58 9.04
C LYS A 41 1.35 4.20 9.16
N VAL A 42 0.46 3.75 8.28
CA VAL A 42 -0.96 4.06 8.38
C VAL A 42 -1.70 2.75 8.59
N LYS A 43 -2.34 2.60 9.73
CA LYS A 43 -3.10 1.39 10.05
C LYS A 43 -4.59 1.69 9.96
N ILE A 44 -5.28 0.96 9.09
CA ILE A 44 -6.73 1.14 8.92
C ILE A 44 -7.38 -0.17 9.31
N SER A 45 -8.04 -0.18 10.47
CA SER A 45 -8.64 -1.39 11.01
C SER A 45 -9.63 -1.98 10.03
N GLY A 46 -9.54 -3.29 9.85
CA GLY A 46 -10.43 -4.00 8.95
C GLY A 46 -10.10 -3.84 7.49
N PHE A 47 -9.09 -3.07 7.17
CA PHE A 47 -8.69 -2.86 5.78
C PHE A 47 -7.25 -3.28 5.54
N GLY A 48 -6.31 -2.63 6.21
CA GLY A 48 -4.91 -2.99 6.05
C GLY A 48 -4.00 -1.90 6.52
N ASN A 49 -2.71 -2.14 6.31
CA ASN A 49 -1.66 -1.23 6.72
C ASN A 49 -0.87 -0.78 5.54
N PHE A 50 -0.56 0.51 5.49
CA PHE A 50 0.39 1.05 4.53
C PHE A 50 1.70 1.28 5.27
N GLN A 51 2.77 0.67 4.79
CA GLN A 51 4.06 0.70 5.49
C GLN A 51 5.12 1.27 4.58
N PRO A 52 5.72 2.39 4.95
CA PRO A 52 6.87 2.88 4.20
C PRO A 52 8.05 1.97 4.46
N ARG A 53 8.82 1.69 3.45
CA ARG A 53 10.01 0.87 3.56
C ARG A 53 11.15 1.52 2.85
N TYR A 54 12.31 1.48 3.48
CA TYR A 54 13.51 1.99 2.87
C TYR A 54 14.20 0.84 2.16
N LYS A 55 14.51 1.04 0.89
CA LYS A 55 15.27 0.04 0.13
C LYS A 55 16.62 0.63 -0.19
N ARG A 56 17.67 -0.13 0.16
CA ARG A 56 19.02 0.32 -0.08
C ARG A 56 19.36 0.23 -1.55
N ALA A 57 20.36 1.00 -1.95
CA ALA A 57 20.92 0.86 -3.28
C ALA A 57 21.43 -0.57 -3.47
N ARG A 58 21.28 -1.08 -4.65
CA ARG A 58 21.69 -2.45 -4.93
C ARG A 58 21.98 -2.60 -6.41
N PRO A 59 22.76 -3.62 -6.77
CA PRO A 59 23.02 -3.86 -8.18
C PRO A 59 21.77 -4.40 -8.86
N GLY A 60 21.63 -4.08 -10.12
CA GLY A 60 20.54 -4.59 -10.93
C GLY A 60 20.98 -4.64 -12.35
N ARG A 61 20.04 -4.89 -13.25
CA ARG A 61 20.32 -4.95 -14.67
C ARG A 61 19.25 -4.23 -15.43
N ASN A 62 19.67 -3.57 -16.48
CA ASN A 62 18.75 -2.94 -17.40
C ASN A 62 18.00 -4.05 -18.13
N PRO A 63 16.66 -4.10 -18.03
CA PRO A 63 15.92 -5.21 -18.65
C PRO A 63 16.05 -5.23 -20.16
N GLN A 64 16.36 -4.10 -20.79
CA GLN A 64 16.45 -4.08 -22.23
C GLN A 64 17.82 -4.44 -22.74
N SER A 65 18.88 -4.01 -22.08
CA SER A 65 20.22 -4.24 -22.57
C SER A 65 20.95 -5.30 -21.79
N GLY A 66 20.47 -5.66 -20.61
CA GLY A 66 21.17 -6.60 -19.74
C GLY A 66 22.39 -6.02 -19.07
N GLN A 67 22.65 -4.76 -19.24
CA GLN A 67 23.84 -4.17 -18.66
C GLN A 67 23.66 -3.92 -17.16
N PRO A 68 24.71 -4.06 -16.38
CA PRO A 68 24.61 -3.80 -14.96
C PRO A 68 24.30 -2.33 -14.70
N ILE A 69 23.41 -2.08 -13.77
CA ILE A 69 23.11 -0.73 -13.32
C ILE A 69 23.00 -0.79 -11.81
N GLU A 70 23.01 0.38 -11.20
CA GLU A 70 22.76 0.46 -9.78
C GLU A 70 21.38 1.00 -9.54
N ILE A 71 20.58 0.29 -8.75
CA ILE A 71 19.26 0.73 -8.35
C ILE A 71 19.43 1.58 -7.10
N THR A 72 19.06 2.85 -7.20
CA THR A 72 19.35 3.80 -6.11
C THR A 72 18.48 3.49 -4.89
N ALA A 73 18.98 3.92 -3.76
CA ALA A 73 18.23 3.83 -2.51
C ALA A 73 16.97 4.67 -2.61
N ARG A 74 15.89 4.18 -2.02
CA ARG A 74 14.63 4.92 -2.09
C ARG A 74 13.66 4.39 -1.06
N ARG A 75 12.62 5.15 -0.81
CA ARG A 75 11.50 4.70 0.02
C ARG A 75 10.38 4.24 -0.88
N VAL A 76 9.75 3.17 -0.48
CA VAL A 76 8.57 2.62 -1.17
C VAL A 76 7.48 2.40 -0.14
N VAL A 77 6.27 2.16 -0.61
CA VAL A 77 5.14 1.88 0.27
C VAL A 77 4.67 0.46 0.00
N LYS A 78 4.49 -0.29 1.08
CA LYS A 78 3.93 -1.63 0.99
C LYS A 78 2.57 -1.64 1.65
N PHE A 79 1.60 -2.28 1.01
CA PHE A 79 0.28 -2.44 1.57
C PHE A 79 0.11 -3.88 2.04
N VAL A 80 -0.27 -4.04 3.31
CA VAL A 80 -0.50 -5.37 3.89
C VAL A 80 -1.99 -5.43 4.24
N PRO A 81 -2.77 -6.25 3.55
CA PRO A 81 -4.21 -6.33 3.84
C PRO A 81 -4.47 -6.95 5.19
N SER A 82 -5.55 -6.53 5.82
CA SER A 82 -5.96 -7.08 7.11
C SER A 82 -6.55 -8.46 6.91
N GLN A 83 -6.67 -9.20 8.01
CA GLN A 83 -7.34 -10.51 7.98
C GLN A 83 -8.78 -10.36 7.53
N VAL A 84 -9.44 -9.30 7.97
CA VAL A 84 -10.83 -9.06 7.59
C VAL A 84 -10.94 -8.89 6.09
N LEU A 85 -10.04 -8.09 5.51
CA LEU A 85 -10.08 -7.89 4.07
C LEU A 85 -9.79 -9.17 3.30
N LYS A 86 -8.80 -9.94 3.76
CA LYS A 86 -8.51 -11.21 3.13
C LYS A 86 -9.70 -12.14 3.16
N ALA A 87 -10.37 -12.20 4.30
CA ALA A 87 -11.56 -13.04 4.42
C ALA A 87 -12.66 -12.57 3.48
N ASP A 88 -12.87 -11.27 3.39
CA ASP A 88 -13.88 -10.74 2.51
C ASP A 88 -13.61 -11.11 1.05
N LEU A 89 -12.35 -11.12 0.67
CA LEU A 89 -11.97 -11.44 -0.70
C LEU A 89 -12.09 -12.93 -1.02
N ASN A 90 -12.09 -13.77 0.02
CA ASN A 90 -12.07 -15.22 -0.15
C ASN A 90 -13.22 -15.92 0.54
N ASP A 91 -14.36 -15.27 0.60
CA ASP A 91 -15.59 -15.84 1.17
C ASP A 91 -15.38 -16.37 2.58
N GLY A 92 -14.62 -15.61 3.36
CA GLY A 92 -14.38 -15.95 4.76
C GLY A 92 -13.18 -16.82 5.00
N TYR A 93 -12.49 -17.25 3.97
CA TYR A 93 -11.34 -18.11 4.12
C TYR A 93 -10.04 -17.31 4.09
N VAL A 94 -9.14 -17.61 5.01
CA VAL A 94 -7.82 -16.98 5.01
C VAL A 94 -6.80 -18.11 5.09
N ALA A 95 -5.92 -18.17 4.10
CA ALA A 95 -4.93 -19.23 4.05
C ALA A 95 -3.89 -19.04 5.16
N GLU A 96 -3.43 -20.16 5.70
CA GLU A 96 -2.49 -20.14 6.78
C GLU A 96 -1.18 -19.48 6.40
N ASP A 97 -0.71 -19.74 5.20
CA ASP A 97 0.53 -19.14 4.77
C ASP A 97 0.40 -17.64 4.56
N GLU A 98 -0.79 -17.14 4.26
CA GLU A 98 -1.01 -15.71 4.21
C GLU A 98 -0.92 -15.07 5.58
N LEU A 99 -1.41 -15.77 6.60
CA LEU A 99 -1.26 -15.28 7.95
C LEU A 99 0.21 -15.18 8.33
N SER A 100 0.97 -16.19 8.00
CA SER A 100 2.40 -16.18 8.29
C SER A 100 3.11 -15.07 7.54
N ALA A 101 2.74 -14.86 6.32
CA ALA A 101 3.35 -13.81 5.53
C ALA A 101 3.08 -12.44 6.14
N GLU A 102 1.90 -12.25 6.67
CA GLU A 102 1.57 -10.99 7.31
C GLU A 102 2.41 -10.77 8.54
N ASP A 103 2.58 -11.80 9.35
CA ASP A 103 3.42 -11.71 10.53
C ASP A 103 4.86 -11.44 10.16
N GLU A 104 5.35 -12.13 9.16
CA GLU A 104 6.71 -11.92 8.71
C GLU A 104 6.94 -10.49 8.26
N ASP A 105 5.95 -9.96 7.57
CA ASP A 105 6.07 -8.61 7.09
C ASP A 105 6.26 -7.63 8.20
N GLU A 106 5.60 -7.82 9.28
CA GLU A 106 5.72 -6.90 10.35
C GLU A 106 7.06 -6.90 10.99
N GLY A 107 7.62 -8.05 11.24
CA GLY A 107 8.89 -8.09 11.86
C GLY A 107 10.04 -8.12 10.92
N HIS A 108 9.77 -8.14 9.68
CA HIS A 108 10.73 -8.49 8.71
C HIS A 108 11.50 -7.35 8.19
N THR A 109 12.75 -7.45 8.26
CA THR A 109 13.52 -6.43 7.69
C THR A 109 14.30 -6.89 6.55
N ALA A 110 14.31 -8.07 6.22
CA ALA A 110 15.11 -8.57 5.16
C ALA A 110 14.72 -7.98 3.90
N PRO A 111 15.55 -7.78 3.21
CA PRO A 111 15.27 -7.20 2.04
C PRO A 111 14.73 -8.03 1.07
N GLU A 112 14.41 -8.53 1.04
CA GLU A 112 13.85 -9.07 0.20
C GLU A 112 13.63 -8.76 -0.84
N THR A 113 13.76 -8.68 -1.21
CA THR A 113 13.57 -8.44 -2.05
C THR A 113 13.16 -8.15 -2.86
N ASP A 114 13.10 -8.00 -3.19
CA ASP A 114 12.82 -7.67 -3.94
C ASP A 114 12.33 -7.52 -4.81
N ASP A 115 12.14 -7.52 -5.07
CA ASP A 115 11.63 -7.48 -5.79
C ASP A 115 11.37 -6.94 -6.60
N ASP A 116 11.23 -6.54 -6.59
CA ASP A 116 10.96 -5.84 -7.10
C ASP A 116 11.26 -5.45 -7.89
N GLY A 117 11.62 -5.63 -7.83
CA GLY A 117 11.95 -5.05 -8.47
C GLY A 117 11.51 -4.91 -9.57
N GLU A 118 11.15 -5.18 -9.57
CA GLU A 118 10.74 -5.05 -10.46
C GLU A 118 10.20 -4.21 -10.83
N ASP A 119 10.04 -3.86 -10.42
CA ASP A 119 9.43 -2.91 -10.77
C ASP A 119 9.94 -2.04 -11.21
#